data_9e4c3b48c7041ce0265d44b86f370658
#
_entry.id   9e4c3b48c7041ce0265d44b86f370658
#
_cell.length_a   1.000
_cell.length_b   1.000
_cell.length_c   1.000
_cell.angle_alpha   90.00
_cell.angle_beta   90.00
_cell.angle_gamma   90.00
#
_symmetry.space_group_name_H-M   'P 1'
#
loop_
_entity.id
_entity.type
_entity.pdbx_description
1 polymer ?
#
loop_
_entity_poly.entity_id
_entity_poly.type
_entity_poly.pdbx_seq_one_letter_code
_entity_poly.pdbx_strand_id
1 'polypeptide(L)'
;MMNKMIREICREHTHLSGCEIEKIIEVSKSLDLMANLYNSDVFIDVLSKDKNEAFVVSHAKPKNKSLYKEIVIGKRALNENEPGVIETLNTGITTRNIKALTQECKVVSQTIQPINLNDKVIAVLIVEEELVLKSVAVREAHHRVKNNLQTIISLLRKQSRISNNEEVKNCLDNITNRVFAILSTHHLLSKEVNNNISILSAMNLLVSNIQGGYCDNKEINICIEGEDFKINGEKATALLLVMNEVIQNCYDHAFEGREHGNIKIAVNKENDYKSIVVIDDGIGFQEKHVNEESLGTYIIDSYIKQVLKGNIERDSNERGTKISIKIPSTN
;
A
#
# COMPACT_ATOMS: atom_id res chain seq x y z
N MET A 1 -10.31 -43.55 -3.98
CA MET A 1 -11.33 -43.01 -3.09
C MET A 1 -11.74 -41.59 -3.53
N MET A 2 -10.84 -40.65 -3.73
CA MET A 2 -11.11 -39.25 -4.12
C MET A 2 -11.92 -39.10 -5.43
N ASN A 3 -11.50 -39.78 -6.52
CA ASN A 3 -12.21 -39.71 -7.80
C ASN A 3 -13.68 -40.19 -7.70
N LYS A 4 -14.02 -41.10 -6.79
CA LYS A 4 -15.39 -41.54 -6.56
C LYS A 4 -16.20 -40.45 -5.88
N MET A 5 -15.65 -39.77 -4.86
CA MET A 5 -16.29 -38.65 -4.17
C MET A 5 -16.57 -37.47 -5.13
N ILE A 6 -15.58 -37.10 -5.97
CA ILE A 6 -15.78 -36.02 -6.98
C ILE A 6 -16.98 -36.36 -7.89
N ARG A 7 -17.07 -37.61 -8.40
CA ARG A 7 -18.17 -38.02 -9.25
C ARG A 7 -19.54 -38.00 -8.53
N GLU A 8 -19.56 -38.42 -7.29
CA GLU A 8 -20.80 -38.47 -6.48
C GLU A 8 -21.30 -37.04 -6.24
N ILE A 9 -20.45 -36.14 -5.72
CA ILE A 9 -20.82 -34.75 -5.45
C ILE A 9 -21.27 -34.02 -6.72
N CYS A 10 -20.51 -34.15 -7.83
CA CYS A 10 -20.86 -33.49 -9.09
C CYS A 10 -22.19 -34.00 -9.65
N ARG A 11 -22.47 -35.30 -9.62
CA ARG A 11 -23.72 -35.87 -10.12
C ARG A 11 -24.93 -35.48 -9.29
N GLU A 12 -24.78 -35.40 -7.98
CA GLU A 12 -25.86 -35.07 -7.06
C GLU A 12 -26.20 -33.57 -7.09
N HIS A 13 -25.20 -32.72 -7.08
CA HIS A 13 -25.38 -31.28 -6.82
C HIS A 13 -25.21 -30.37 -8.02
N THR A 14 -24.73 -30.86 -9.19
CA THR A 14 -24.44 -30.02 -10.34
C THR A 14 -25.11 -30.53 -11.63
N HIS A 15 -25.07 -29.71 -12.69
CA HIS A 15 -25.48 -30.10 -14.04
C HIS A 15 -24.29 -30.49 -14.94
N LEU A 16 -23.15 -30.85 -14.36
CA LEU A 16 -21.96 -31.21 -15.11
C LEU A 16 -22.11 -32.57 -15.83
N SER A 17 -21.70 -32.60 -17.08
CA SER A 17 -21.61 -33.83 -17.87
C SER A 17 -20.47 -34.74 -17.45
N GLY A 18 -20.51 -36.00 -17.92
CA GLY A 18 -19.44 -36.95 -17.62
C GLY A 18 -18.03 -36.47 -18.05
N CYS A 19 -17.92 -35.84 -19.24
CA CYS A 19 -16.65 -35.31 -19.75
C CYS A 19 -16.14 -34.13 -18.89
N GLU A 20 -17.02 -33.26 -18.42
CA GLU A 20 -16.67 -32.14 -17.53
C GLU A 20 -16.17 -32.63 -16.17
N ILE A 21 -16.82 -33.68 -15.62
CA ILE A 21 -16.41 -34.31 -14.37
C ILE A 21 -15.02 -34.99 -14.53
N GLU A 22 -14.76 -35.67 -15.65
CA GLU A 22 -13.44 -36.26 -15.89
C GLU A 22 -12.34 -35.20 -15.99
N LYS A 23 -12.62 -34.02 -16.59
CA LYS A 23 -11.68 -32.90 -16.62
C LYS A 23 -11.36 -32.38 -15.23
N ILE A 24 -12.36 -32.26 -14.35
CA ILE A 24 -12.14 -31.87 -12.94
C ILE A 24 -11.27 -32.89 -12.23
N ILE A 25 -11.51 -34.18 -12.43
CA ILE A 25 -10.68 -35.26 -11.87
C ILE A 25 -9.23 -35.20 -12.40
N GLU A 26 -9.04 -34.87 -13.67
CA GLU A 26 -7.71 -34.67 -14.25
C GLU A 26 -6.94 -33.56 -13.51
N VAL A 27 -7.55 -32.37 -13.34
CA VAL A 27 -6.96 -31.22 -12.63
C VAL A 27 -6.72 -31.56 -11.17
N SER A 28 -7.63 -32.29 -10.51
CA SER A 28 -7.48 -32.64 -9.10
C SER A 28 -6.23 -33.45 -8.78
N LYS A 29 -5.67 -34.20 -9.75
CA LYS A 29 -4.41 -34.95 -9.56
C LYS A 29 -3.19 -34.06 -9.32
N SER A 30 -3.26 -32.79 -9.71
CA SER A 30 -2.18 -31.82 -9.53
C SER A 30 -2.30 -30.98 -8.26
N LEU A 31 -3.40 -31.11 -7.49
CA LEU A 31 -3.65 -30.26 -6.33
C LEU A 31 -2.59 -30.37 -5.24
N ASP A 32 -2.13 -31.60 -4.93
CA ASP A 32 -1.08 -31.82 -3.92
C ASP A 32 0.24 -31.13 -4.31
N LEU A 33 0.58 -31.16 -5.59
CA LEU A 33 1.75 -30.45 -6.10
C LEU A 33 1.57 -28.92 -5.94
N MET A 34 0.40 -28.40 -6.32
CA MET A 34 0.07 -26.98 -6.20
C MET A 34 0.06 -26.53 -4.74
N ALA A 35 -0.57 -27.28 -3.84
CA ALA A 35 -0.63 -26.96 -2.41
C ALA A 35 0.78 -26.85 -1.81
N ASN A 36 1.70 -27.75 -2.18
CA ASN A 36 3.08 -27.70 -1.71
C ASN A 36 3.88 -26.57 -2.37
N LEU A 37 3.66 -26.27 -3.66
CA LEU A 37 4.35 -25.21 -4.40
C LEU A 37 3.99 -23.82 -3.83
N TYR A 38 2.70 -23.59 -3.60
CA TYR A 38 2.20 -22.32 -3.05
C TYR A 38 2.28 -22.26 -1.51
N ASN A 39 2.57 -23.40 -0.86
CA ASN A 39 2.53 -23.56 0.60
C ASN A 39 1.18 -23.06 1.18
N SER A 40 0.09 -23.42 0.52
CA SER A 40 -1.26 -22.92 0.76
C SER A 40 -2.29 -24.05 0.55
N ASP A 41 -3.44 -23.92 1.20
CA ASP A 41 -4.56 -24.85 0.91
C ASP A 41 -5.12 -24.55 -0.48
N VAL A 42 -5.38 -25.61 -1.26
CA VAL A 42 -5.85 -25.53 -2.65
C VAL A 42 -7.12 -26.36 -2.81
N PHE A 43 -8.12 -25.75 -3.46
CA PHE A 43 -9.45 -26.35 -3.62
C PHE A 43 -9.88 -26.38 -5.09
N ILE A 44 -10.82 -27.26 -5.39
CA ILE A 44 -11.66 -27.18 -6.57
C ILE A 44 -13.11 -27.14 -6.13
N ASP A 45 -13.82 -26.10 -6.57
CA ASP A 45 -15.23 -25.90 -6.29
C ASP A 45 -16.04 -25.90 -7.57
N VAL A 46 -17.27 -26.41 -7.49
CA VAL A 46 -18.24 -26.51 -8.58
C VAL A 46 -19.53 -25.78 -8.24
N LEU A 47 -20.15 -25.15 -9.23
CA LEU A 47 -21.40 -24.43 -9.05
C LEU A 47 -22.58 -25.40 -8.83
N SER A 48 -23.42 -25.12 -7.84
CA SER A 48 -24.66 -25.87 -7.58
C SER A 48 -25.68 -25.75 -8.73
N LYS A 49 -26.64 -26.66 -8.75
CA LYS A 49 -27.78 -26.61 -9.70
C LYS A 49 -28.53 -25.28 -9.63
N ASP A 50 -28.67 -24.73 -8.44
CA ASP A 50 -29.42 -23.49 -8.18
C ASP A 50 -28.57 -22.22 -8.42
N LYS A 51 -27.29 -22.36 -8.74
CA LYS A 51 -26.31 -21.28 -8.99
C LYS A 51 -26.11 -20.28 -7.83
N ASN A 52 -26.57 -20.58 -6.64
CA ASN A 52 -26.50 -19.71 -5.47
C ASN A 52 -25.36 -20.09 -4.50
N GLU A 53 -24.82 -21.27 -4.65
CA GLU A 53 -23.76 -21.82 -3.80
C GLU A 53 -22.79 -22.67 -4.63
N ALA A 54 -21.62 -22.97 -4.09
CA ALA A 54 -20.69 -23.91 -4.67
C ALA A 54 -20.41 -25.07 -3.70
N PHE A 55 -19.89 -26.18 -4.24
CA PHE A 55 -19.48 -27.34 -3.45
C PHE A 55 -18.01 -27.62 -3.64
N VAL A 56 -17.30 -27.83 -2.55
CA VAL A 56 -15.90 -28.25 -2.55
C VAL A 56 -15.85 -29.71 -3.02
N VAL A 57 -15.26 -29.95 -4.19
CA VAL A 57 -15.12 -31.31 -4.75
C VAL A 57 -13.73 -31.88 -4.56
N SER A 58 -12.72 -31.05 -4.34
CA SER A 58 -11.37 -31.48 -4.03
C SER A 58 -10.67 -30.48 -3.11
N HIS A 59 -9.82 -30.96 -2.20
CA HIS A 59 -9.02 -30.15 -1.29
C HIS A 59 -7.68 -30.83 -1.05
N ALA A 60 -6.59 -30.08 -1.27
CA ALA A 60 -5.23 -30.48 -0.97
C ALA A 60 -4.60 -29.52 0.06
N LYS A 61 -3.91 -30.08 1.03
CA LYS A 61 -3.23 -29.38 2.12
C LYS A 61 -1.73 -29.28 1.87
N PRO A 62 -1.08 -28.15 2.19
CA PRO A 62 0.36 -28.05 2.17
C PRO A 62 0.99 -28.94 3.27
N LYS A 63 2.19 -29.46 3.02
CA LYS A 63 2.91 -30.29 3.99
C LYS A 63 3.28 -29.56 5.29
N ASN A 64 3.53 -28.25 5.21
CA ASN A 64 4.05 -27.49 6.35
C ASN A 64 2.96 -27.01 7.29
N LYS A 65 2.00 -26.24 6.80
CA LYS A 65 0.94 -25.63 7.63
C LYS A 65 -0.32 -25.41 6.81
N SER A 66 -1.37 -26.16 7.09
CA SER A 66 -2.71 -25.95 6.55
C SER A 66 -3.52 -25.02 7.46
N LEU A 67 -4.41 -24.24 6.87
CA LEU A 67 -5.39 -23.40 7.56
C LEU A 67 -6.54 -24.24 8.16
N TYR A 68 -6.73 -25.44 7.64
CA TYR A 68 -7.84 -26.33 7.96
C TYR A 68 -7.39 -27.52 8.81
N LYS A 69 -8.13 -27.85 9.86
CA LYS A 69 -7.90 -29.05 10.68
C LYS A 69 -8.27 -30.31 9.90
N GLU A 70 -9.41 -30.27 9.20
CA GLU A 70 -9.94 -31.38 8.44
C GLU A 70 -10.01 -31.10 6.93
N ILE A 71 -10.24 -32.12 6.12
CA ILE A 71 -10.55 -32.01 4.70
C ILE A 71 -12.02 -31.57 4.55
N VAL A 72 -12.28 -30.55 3.74
CA VAL A 72 -13.62 -29.95 3.62
C VAL A 72 -14.39 -30.36 2.36
N ILE A 73 -14.02 -31.49 1.73
CA ILE A 73 -14.70 -32.02 0.55
C ILE A 73 -16.18 -32.31 0.87
N GLY A 74 -17.08 -31.87 0.00
CA GLY A 74 -18.53 -31.98 0.15
C GLY A 74 -19.17 -30.84 0.92
N LYS A 75 -18.39 -29.92 1.50
CA LYS A 75 -18.94 -28.74 2.17
C LYS A 75 -19.36 -27.68 1.15
N ARG A 76 -20.24 -26.77 1.60
CA ARG A 76 -20.79 -25.68 0.78
C ARG A 76 -19.97 -24.41 0.96
N ALA A 77 -19.66 -23.76 -0.14
CA ALA A 77 -19.14 -22.40 -0.20
C ALA A 77 -20.34 -21.45 -0.48
N LEU A 78 -20.68 -20.63 0.53
CA LEU A 78 -21.80 -19.68 0.45
C LEU A 78 -21.31 -18.33 -0.07
N ASN A 79 -22.13 -17.68 -0.89
CA ASN A 79 -21.81 -16.38 -1.46
C ASN A 79 -21.50 -15.29 -0.40
N GLU A 80 -22.09 -15.38 0.77
CA GLU A 80 -21.84 -14.45 1.88
C GLU A 80 -20.41 -14.54 2.42
N ASN A 81 -19.83 -15.75 2.42
CA ASN A 81 -18.51 -16.03 2.97
C ASN A 81 -17.42 -16.00 1.89
N GLU A 82 -17.76 -16.43 0.68
CA GLU A 82 -16.83 -16.63 -0.43
C GLU A 82 -17.40 -16.04 -1.76
N PRO A 83 -17.65 -14.71 -1.81
CA PRO A 83 -18.31 -14.09 -2.97
C PRO A 83 -17.51 -14.22 -4.26
N GLY A 84 -16.18 -14.23 -4.18
CA GLY A 84 -15.31 -14.38 -5.34
C GLY A 84 -15.42 -15.74 -6.03
N VAL A 85 -15.78 -16.81 -5.30
CA VAL A 85 -15.97 -18.15 -5.85
C VAL A 85 -17.16 -18.15 -6.81
N ILE A 86 -18.31 -17.67 -6.33
CA ILE A 86 -19.55 -17.62 -7.13
C ILE A 86 -19.42 -16.67 -8.31
N GLU A 87 -18.78 -15.52 -8.10
CA GLU A 87 -18.50 -14.54 -9.16
C GLU A 87 -17.63 -15.16 -10.27
N THR A 88 -16.51 -15.81 -9.92
CA THR A 88 -15.63 -16.44 -10.90
C THR A 88 -16.29 -17.59 -11.64
N LEU A 89 -17.12 -18.42 -10.95
CA LEU A 89 -17.90 -19.49 -11.58
C LEU A 89 -18.90 -18.98 -12.61
N ASN A 90 -19.51 -17.80 -12.37
CA ASN A 90 -20.49 -17.21 -13.27
C ASN A 90 -19.87 -16.39 -14.41
N THR A 91 -18.77 -15.68 -14.15
CA THR A 91 -18.17 -14.74 -15.11
C THR A 91 -17.01 -15.33 -15.92
N GLY A 92 -16.33 -16.34 -15.38
CA GLY A 92 -15.10 -16.88 -15.95
C GLY A 92 -13.89 -15.95 -15.82
N ILE A 93 -13.98 -14.87 -15.02
CA ILE A 93 -12.91 -13.92 -14.81
C ILE A 93 -12.08 -14.35 -13.61
N THR A 94 -10.76 -14.44 -13.78
CA THR A 94 -9.83 -14.72 -12.68
C THR A 94 -9.89 -13.63 -11.64
N THR A 95 -10.04 -14.01 -10.38
CA THR A 95 -10.11 -13.09 -9.25
C THR A 95 -8.89 -13.28 -8.34
N ARG A 96 -8.27 -12.19 -7.88
CA ARG A 96 -7.04 -12.24 -7.08
C ARG A 96 -7.15 -11.40 -5.82
N ASN A 97 -6.54 -11.89 -4.73
CA ASN A 97 -6.43 -11.19 -3.45
C ASN A 97 -7.79 -10.80 -2.83
N ILE A 98 -8.84 -11.58 -3.10
CA ILE A 98 -10.15 -11.37 -2.47
C ILE A 98 -10.09 -11.90 -1.03
N LYS A 99 -10.66 -11.13 -0.11
CA LYS A 99 -10.84 -11.56 1.27
C LYS A 99 -12.04 -12.48 1.38
N ALA A 100 -11.83 -13.63 2.00
CA ALA A 100 -12.88 -14.58 2.30
C ALA A 100 -12.81 -15.02 3.77
N LEU A 101 -13.90 -15.57 4.27
CA LEU A 101 -13.99 -16.16 5.59
C LEU A 101 -14.07 -17.67 5.45
N THR A 102 -13.04 -18.37 5.95
CA THR A 102 -13.05 -19.84 5.92
C THR A 102 -14.14 -20.41 6.82
N GLN A 103 -14.47 -21.67 6.62
CA GLN A 103 -15.41 -22.40 7.48
C GLN A 103 -14.91 -22.54 8.94
N GLU A 104 -13.63 -22.30 9.20
CA GLU A 104 -13.05 -22.22 10.55
C GLU A 104 -12.95 -20.77 11.08
N CYS A 105 -13.71 -19.83 10.48
CA CYS A 105 -13.74 -18.41 10.85
C CYS A 105 -12.39 -17.69 10.79
N LYS A 106 -11.51 -18.09 9.86
CA LYS A 106 -10.23 -17.40 9.60
C LYS A 106 -10.37 -16.51 8.37
N VAL A 107 -9.82 -15.32 8.44
CA VAL A 107 -9.76 -14.41 7.30
C VAL A 107 -8.59 -14.81 6.40
N VAL A 108 -8.88 -15.09 5.14
CA VAL A 108 -7.92 -15.52 4.12
C VAL A 108 -7.94 -14.59 2.92
N SER A 109 -6.87 -14.65 2.13
CA SER A 109 -6.80 -14.08 0.79
C SER A 109 -6.96 -15.22 -0.21
N GLN A 110 -7.96 -15.15 -1.07
CA GLN A 110 -8.20 -16.13 -2.12
C GLN A 110 -7.71 -15.61 -3.49
N THR A 111 -7.04 -16.48 -4.23
CA THR A 111 -6.84 -16.35 -5.68
C THR A 111 -7.65 -17.45 -6.35
N ILE A 112 -8.57 -17.06 -7.25
CA ILE A 112 -9.56 -17.94 -7.83
C ILE A 112 -9.40 -17.91 -9.35
N GLN A 113 -9.15 -19.08 -9.93
CA GLN A 113 -8.94 -19.28 -11.37
C GLN A 113 -10.03 -20.18 -11.93
N PRO A 114 -10.74 -19.78 -13.02
CA PRO A 114 -11.72 -20.66 -13.67
C PRO A 114 -11.04 -21.86 -14.34
N ILE A 115 -11.67 -23.02 -14.24
CA ILE A 115 -11.35 -24.23 -14.98
C ILE A 115 -12.35 -24.35 -16.13
N ASN A 116 -11.85 -24.24 -17.36
CA ASN A 116 -12.68 -24.22 -18.55
C ASN A 116 -12.58 -25.54 -19.32
N LEU A 117 -13.69 -25.92 -19.94
CA LEU A 117 -13.76 -26.96 -20.97
C LEU A 117 -14.69 -26.48 -22.10
N ASN A 118 -14.20 -26.42 -23.35
CA ASN A 118 -14.93 -25.93 -24.52
C ASN A 118 -15.58 -24.56 -24.27
N ASP A 119 -14.80 -23.58 -23.82
CA ASP A 119 -15.19 -22.19 -23.48
C ASP A 119 -16.28 -22.07 -22.39
N LYS A 120 -16.60 -23.16 -21.71
CA LYS A 120 -17.50 -23.16 -20.55
C LYS A 120 -16.73 -23.30 -19.26
N VAL A 121 -17.05 -22.46 -18.28
CA VAL A 121 -16.54 -22.61 -16.89
C VAL A 121 -17.22 -23.83 -16.28
N ILE A 122 -16.44 -24.81 -15.84
CA ILE A 122 -16.93 -26.07 -15.25
C ILE A 122 -16.65 -26.15 -13.75
N ALA A 123 -15.64 -25.45 -13.28
CA ALA A 123 -15.19 -25.39 -11.90
C ALA A 123 -14.29 -24.18 -11.69
N VAL A 124 -13.87 -23.94 -10.45
CA VAL A 124 -12.82 -23.00 -10.10
C VAL A 124 -11.73 -23.68 -9.28
N LEU A 125 -10.48 -23.26 -9.50
CA LEU A 125 -9.33 -23.57 -8.67
C LEU A 125 -9.11 -22.41 -7.71
N ILE A 126 -9.01 -22.68 -6.41
CA ILE A 126 -8.87 -21.69 -5.36
C ILE A 126 -7.57 -21.95 -4.61
N VAL A 127 -6.76 -20.92 -4.44
CA VAL A 127 -5.57 -20.93 -3.57
C VAL A 127 -5.84 -20.00 -2.40
N GLU A 128 -5.77 -20.50 -1.18
CA GLU A 128 -6.01 -19.73 0.05
C GLU A 128 -4.71 -19.46 0.81
N GLU A 129 -4.43 -18.19 1.05
CA GLU A 129 -3.30 -17.72 1.84
C GLU A 129 -3.78 -17.09 3.16
N GLU A 130 -3.11 -17.41 4.26
CA GLU A 130 -3.43 -16.82 5.57
C GLU A 130 -3.12 -15.31 5.57
N LEU A 131 -4.17 -14.50 5.61
CA LEU A 131 -4.04 -13.04 5.56
C LEU A 131 -3.35 -12.49 6.83
N VAL A 132 -3.58 -13.14 7.97
CA VAL A 132 -3.07 -12.71 9.28
C VAL A 132 -1.54 -12.83 9.35
N LEU A 133 -0.96 -13.88 8.80
CA LEU A 133 0.49 -14.06 8.83
C LEU A 133 1.22 -13.05 7.94
N LYS A 134 0.69 -12.77 6.73
CA LYS A 134 1.29 -11.72 5.88
C LYS A 134 1.20 -10.35 6.54
N SER A 135 0.06 -9.99 7.12
CA SER A 135 -0.11 -8.70 7.80
C SER A 135 0.76 -8.57 9.05
N VAL A 136 0.95 -9.63 9.82
CA VAL A 136 1.81 -9.63 11.02
C VAL A 136 3.28 -9.55 10.62
N ALA A 137 3.74 -10.34 9.65
CA ALA A 137 5.14 -10.30 9.19
C ALA A 137 5.49 -8.94 8.57
N VAL A 138 4.61 -8.38 7.74
CA VAL A 138 4.78 -7.05 7.15
C VAL A 138 4.78 -5.97 8.24
N ARG A 139 3.86 -6.05 9.20
CA ARG A 139 3.82 -5.13 10.34
C ARG A 139 5.08 -5.20 11.18
N GLU A 140 5.57 -6.41 11.49
CA GLU A 140 6.82 -6.61 12.21
C GLU A 140 8.03 -6.06 11.43
N ALA A 141 8.07 -6.25 10.12
CA ALA A 141 9.09 -5.64 9.26
C ALA A 141 9.06 -4.10 9.36
N HIS A 142 7.88 -3.48 9.26
CA HIS A 142 7.75 -2.04 9.44
C HIS A 142 8.14 -1.58 10.85
N HIS A 143 7.81 -2.35 11.89
CA HIS A 143 8.23 -2.04 13.27
C HIS A 143 9.76 -2.09 13.41
N ARG A 144 10.43 -3.06 12.80
CA ARG A 144 11.91 -3.15 12.83
C ARG A 144 12.55 -2.00 12.06
N VAL A 145 12.06 -1.66 10.89
CA VAL A 145 12.54 -0.49 10.13
C VAL A 145 12.35 0.78 10.95
N LYS A 146 11.19 0.99 11.57
CA LYS A 146 10.93 2.11 12.47
C LYS A 146 11.97 2.20 13.59
N ASN A 147 12.23 1.09 14.31
CA ASN A 147 13.17 1.06 15.42
C ASN A 147 14.61 1.37 14.96
N ASN A 148 15.02 0.86 13.81
CA ASN A 148 16.33 1.14 13.23
C ASN A 148 16.47 2.62 12.85
N LEU A 149 15.45 3.20 12.20
CA LEU A 149 15.44 4.62 11.84
C LEU A 149 15.47 5.53 13.09
N GLN A 150 14.72 5.19 14.15
CA GLN A 150 14.77 5.93 15.43
C GLN A 150 16.16 5.90 16.06
N THR A 151 16.88 4.78 15.96
CA THR A 151 18.27 4.69 16.44
C THR A 151 19.19 5.60 15.63
N ILE A 152 19.04 5.62 14.29
CA ILE A 152 19.83 6.49 13.41
C ILE A 152 19.57 7.97 13.76
N ILE A 153 18.30 8.37 13.92
CA ILE A 153 17.91 9.73 14.33
C ILE A 153 18.57 10.11 15.65
N SER A 154 18.56 9.21 16.63
CA SER A 154 19.17 9.47 17.94
C SER A 154 20.69 9.69 17.84
N LEU A 155 21.37 8.93 16.98
CA LEU A 155 22.79 9.09 16.72
C LEU A 155 23.11 10.40 16.00
N LEU A 156 22.34 10.74 14.96
CA LEU A 156 22.50 12.00 14.21
C LEU A 156 22.30 13.21 15.12
N ARG A 157 21.25 13.23 15.94
CA ARG A 157 20.99 14.30 16.92
C ARG A 157 22.09 14.41 17.96
N LYS A 158 22.64 13.28 18.43
CA LYS A 158 23.77 13.29 19.33
C LYS A 158 25.01 13.92 18.69
N GLN A 159 25.30 13.59 17.43
CA GLN A 159 26.42 14.15 16.68
C GLN A 159 26.22 15.65 16.40
N SER A 160 25.02 16.08 16.04
CA SER A 160 24.69 17.49 15.86
C SER A 160 24.96 18.30 17.13
N ARG A 161 24.52 17.81 18.31
CA ARG A 161 24.74 18.48 19.59
C ARG A 161 26.20 18.57 20.01
N ILE A 162 27.05 17.62 19.62
CA ILE A 162 28.49 17.57 19.99
C ILE A 162 29.32 18.40 19.00
N SER A 163 28.86 18.62 17.79
CA SER A 163 29.58 19.39 16.78
C SER A 163 29.68 20.85 17.18
N ASN A 164 30.89 21.43 17.03
CA ASN A 164 31.13 22.87 17.20
C ASN A 164 31.06 23.64 15.86
N ASN A 165 30.84 22.93 14.72
CA ASN A 165 30.74 23.54 13.42
C ASN A 165 29.24 23.65 13.04
N GLU A 166 28.75 24.87 12.84
CA GLU A 166 27.34 25.15 12.48
C GLU A 166 26.96 24.55 11.13
N GLU A 167 27.84 24.51 10.16
CA GLU A 167 27.57 23.89 8.87
C GLU A 167 27.33 22.38 9.01
N VAL A 168 28.13 21.72 9.87
CA VAL A 168 27.95 20.29 10.17
C VAL A 168 26.64 20.05 10.94
N LYS A 169 26.29 20.91 11.89
CA LYS A 169 24.99 20.82 12.60
C LYS A 169 23.84 20.88 11.62
N ASN A 170 23.82 21.92 10.78
CA ASN A 170 22.78 22.12 9.78
C ASN A 170 22.68 20.92 8.83
N CYS A 171 23.79 20.38 8.39
CA CYS A 171 23.81 19.16 7.56
C CYS A 171 23.19 17.96 8.28
N LEU A 172 23.55 17.72 9.55
CA LEU A 172 23.04 16.60 10.34
C LEU A 172 21.55 16.77 10.65
N ASP A 173 21.07 17.98 10.90
CA ASP A 173 19.67 18.27 11.16
C ASP A 173 18.83 18.10 9.89
N ASN A 174 19.34 18.51 8.72
CA ASN A 174 18.71 18.25 7.44
C ASN A 174 18.59 16.74 7.14
N ILE A 175 19.65 15.96 7.39
CA ILE A 175 19.60 14.50 7.25
C ILE A 175 18.57 13.91 8.23
N THR A 176 18.52 14.40 9.46
CA THR A 176 17.58 13.95 10.49
C THR A 176 16.14 14.18 10.04
N ASN A 177 15.80 15.34 9.48
CA ASN A 177 14.47 15.65 8.97
C ASN A 177 14.06 14.73 7.80
N ARG A 178 14.98 14.41 6.89
CA ARG A 178 14.73 13.43 5.80
C ARG A 178 14.46 12.03 6.33
N VAL A 179 15.22 11.58 7.33
CA VAL A 179 14.98 10.27 7.97
C VAL A 179 13.62 10.25 8.68
N PHE A 180 13.18 11.38 9.26
CA PHE A 180 11.85 11.52 9.84
C PHE A 180 10.73 11.40 8.81
N ALA A 181 10.90 11.96 7.60
CA ALA A 181 9.92 11.81 6.53
C ALA A 181 9.72 10.32 6.16
N ILE A 182 10.81 9.56 6.04
CA ILE A 182 10.76 8.11 5.81
C ILE A 182 10.10 7.38 6.98
N LEU A 183 10.47 7.72 8.22
CA LEU A 183 9.92 7.12 9.43
C LEU A 183 8.41 7.31 9.54
N SER A 184 7.90 8.50 9.19
CA SER A 184 6.48 8.83 9.17
C SER A 184 5.69 7.89 8.26
N THR A 185 6.22 7.61 7.06
CA THR A 185 5.63 6.67 6.12
C THR A 185 5.58 5.26 6.69
N HIS A 186 6.70 4.76 7.24
CA HIS A 186 6.74 3.43 7.85
C HIS A 186 5.83 3.29 9.07
N HIS A 187 5.65 4.36 9.84
CA HIS A 187 4.71 4.37 10.96
C HIS A 187 3.25 4.21 10.50
N LEU A 188 2.88 4.88 9.41
CA LEU A 188 1.53 4.76 8.84
C LEU A 188 1.32 3.40 8.17
N LEU A 189 2.31 2.90 7.42
CA LEU A 189 2.25 1.57 6.79
C LEU A 189 2.08 0.44 7.81
N SER A 190 2.65 0.57 8.99
CA SER A 190 2.49 -0.44 10.05
C SER A 190 1.06 -0.58 10.56
N LYS A 191 0.21 0.42 10.32
CA LYS A 191 -1.20 0.45 10.75
C LYS A 191 -2.17 0.07 9.63
N GLU A 192 -1.76 0.13 8.38
CA GLU A 192 -2.62 -0.11 7.21
C GLU A 192 -2.43 -1.52 6.65
N VAL A 193 -3.55 -2.22 6.42
CA VAL A 193 -3.54 -3.59 5.87
C VAL A 193 -3.26 -3.60 4.36
N ASN A 194 -3.65 -2.53 3.64
CA ASN A 194 -3.63 -2.46 2.18
C ASN A 194 -2.46 -1.66 1.58
N ASN A 195 -1.43 -1.36 2.36
CA ASN A 195 -0.26 -0.59 1.93
C ASN A 195 -0.56 0.79 1.30
N ASN A 196 -1.77 1.33 1.50
CA ASN A 196 -2.18 2.65 1.03
C ASN A 196 -2.25 3.65 2.18
N ILE A 197 -1.58 4.79 2.02
CA ILE A 197 -1.42 5.81 3.05
C ILE A 197 -2.32 7.01 2.73
N SER A 198 -3.06 7.48 3.75
CA SER A 198 -3.76 8.77 3.76
C SER A 198 -2.75 9.91 3.74
N ILE A 199 -2.83 10.78 2.74
CA ILE A 199 -1.87 11.87 2.59
C ILE A 199 -2.10 12.97 3.62
N LEU A 200 -3.34 13.29 3.97
CA LEU A 200 -3.59 14.25 5.06
C LEU A 200 -2.99 13.76 6.38
N SER A 201 -3.14 12.48 6.73
CA SER A 201 -2.55 11.92 7.95
C SER A 201 -1.01 11.96 7.91
N ALA A 202 -0.42 11.69 6.76
CA ALA A 202 1.01 11.71 6.56
C ALA A 202 1.59 13.13 6.64
N MET A 203 0.93 14.11 6.04
CA MET A 203 1.31 15.52 6.10
C MET A 203 1.23 16.08 7.52
N ASN A 204 0.15 15.79 8.25
CA ASN A 204 0.02 16.22 9.65
C ASN A 204 1.16 15.68 10.52
N LEU A 205 1.53 14.41 10.32
CA LEU A 205 2.65 13.80 11.04
C LEU A 205 4.00 14.44 10.66
N LEU A 206 4.21 14.70 9.36
CA LEU A 206 5.41 15.37 8.87
C LEU A 206 5.55 16.78 9.46
N VAL A 207 4.51 17.58 9.37
CA VAL A 207 4.48 18.97 9.89
C VAL A 207 4.71 19.01 11.40
N SER A 208 4.07 18.11 12.17
CA SER A 208 4.30 18.02 13.62
C SER A 208 5.75 17.70 13.96
N ASN A 209 6.42 16.84 13.16
CA ASN A 209 7.83 16.52 13.37
C ASN A 209 8.76 17.68 13.01
N ILE A 210 8.45 18.43 11.92
CA ILE A 210 9.22 19.61 11.51
C ILE A 210 9.12 20.69 12.59
N GLN A 211 7.90 21.05 13.01
CA GLN A 211 7.68 22.07 14.05
C GLN A 211 8.34 21.70 15.40
N GLY A 212 8.37 20.40 15.76
CA GLY A 212 9.05 19.93 16.96
C GLY A 212 10.60 19.90 16.85
N GLY A 213 11.14 20.01 15.65
CA GLY A 213 12.59 20.01 15.36
C GLY A 213 13.23 21.37 15.32
N TYR A 214 12.51 22.41 14.95
CA TYR A 214 13.00 23.78 14.95
C TYR A 214 12.93 24.38 16.35
N CYS A 215 14.08 24.70 16.91
CA CYS A 215 14.21 25.38 18.21
C CYS A 215 14.42 26.90 18.07
N ASP A 216 14.15 27.45 16.89
CA ASP A 216 14.34 28.87 16.63
C ASP A 216 13.17 29.69 17.20
N ASN A 217 13.41 30.96 17.47
CA ASN A 217 12.39 31.91 17.93
C ASN A 217 11.40 32.34 16.84
N LYS A 218 11.40 31.65 15.67
CA LYS A 218 10.46 31.94 14.58
C LYS A 218 9.11 31.28 14.84
N GLU A 219 8.04 32.06 14.82
CA GLU A 219 6.66 31.59 14.88
C GLU A 219 6.11 31.37 13.47
N ILE A 220 6.39 30.20 12.87
CA ILE A 220 5.88 29.84 11.55
C ILE A 220 4.62 28.96 11.73
N ASN A 221 3.49 29.49 11.28
CA ASN A 221 2.22 28.77 11.31
C ASN A 221 2.05 27.94 10.05
N ILE A 222 1.84 26.63 10.18
CA ILE A 222 1.58 25.71 9.05
C ILE A 222 0.15 25.22 9.13
N CYS A 223 -0.65 25.53 8.11
CA CYS A 223 -2.03 25.07 7.99
C CYS A 223 -2.15 24.05 6.85
N ILE A 224 -2.79 22.91 7.12
CA ILE A 224 -3.08 21.88 6.13
C ILE A 224 -4.59 21.82 5.95
N GLU A 225 -5.06 21.90 4.70
CA GLU A 225 -6.48 21.83 4.36
C GLU A 225 -6.71 21.05 3.07
N GLY A 226 -7.96 20.67 2.82
CA GLY A 226 -8.40 20.09 1.55
C GLY A 226 -8.94 18.68 1.65
N GLU A 227 -8.98 17.97 0.52
CA GLU A 227 -9.57 16.63 0.39
C GLU A 227 -8.50 15.53 0.43
N ASP A 228 -8.67 14.55 1.33
CA ASP A 228 -7.73 13.44 1.47
C ASP A 228 -7.74 12.49 0.26
N PHE A 229 -6.58 11.97 -0.04
CA PHE A 229 -6.44 10.87 -0.97
C PHE A 229 -5.43 9.83 -0.47
N LYS A 230 -5.58 8.59 -0.96
CA LYS A 230 -4.66 7.51 -0.63
C LYS A 230 -3.74 7.19 -1.81
N ILE A 231 -2.47 6.91 -1.51
CA ILE A 231 -1.47 6.40 -2.46
C ILE A 231 -0.67 5.27 -1.81
N ASN A 232 -0.01 4.46 -2.63
CA ASN A 232 0.82 3.37 -2.13
C ASN A 232 2.02 3.89 -1.32
N GLY A 233 2.62 3.02 -0.49
CA GLY A 233 3.70 3.40 0.44
C GLY A 233 4.94 3.95 -0.25
N GLU A 234 5.30 3.48 -1.44
CA GLU A 234 6.46 3.96 -2.20
C GLU A 234 6.23 5.42 -2.65
N LYS A 235 5.10 5.69 -3.31
CA LYS A 235 4.72 7.05 -3.72
C LYS A 235 4.53 7.98 -2.52
N ALA A 236 3.98 7.48 -1.40
CA ALA A 236 3.84 8.26 -0.19
C ALA A 236 5.19 8.67 0.41
N THR A 237 6.16 7.75 0.46
CA THR A 237 7.52 8.06 0.91
C THR A 237 8.18 9.11 0.03
N ALA A 238 8.10 8.95 -1.29
CA ALA A 238 8.62 9.91 -2.25
C ALA A 238 7.99 11.31 -2.06
N LEU A 239 6.67 11.35 -1.92
CA LEU A 239 5.94 12.59 -1.74
C LEU A 239 6.29 13.28 -0.40
N LEU A 240 6.41 12.53 0.69
CA LEU A 240 6.79 13.10 2.00
C LEU A 240 8.23 13.62 2.00
N LEU A 241 9.15 12.98 1.28
CA LEU A 241 10.50 13.50 1.10
C LEU A 241 10.50 14.82 0.32
N VAL A 242 9.75 14.89 -0.78
CA VAL A 242 9.57 16.14 -1.55
C VAL A 242 8.95 17.23 -0.68
N MET A 243 7.90 16.92 0.07
CA MET A 243 7.22 17.88 0.95
C MET A 243 8.13 18.34 2.10
N ASN A 244 8.96 17.46 2.64
CA ASN A 244 9.96 17.84 3.63
C ASN A 244 10.91 18.90 3.07
N GLU A 245 11.47 18.68 1.88
CA GLU A 245 12.37 19.65 1.25
C GLU A 245 11.66 20.98 0.94
N VAL A 246 10.41 20.92 0.43
CA VAL A 246 9.63 22.13 0.14
C VAL A 246 9.35 22.93 1.41
N ILE A 247 8.90 22.29 2.49
CA ILE A 247 8.60 22.99 3.76
C ILE A 247 9.89 23.52 4.39
N GLN A 248 10.96 22.74 4.33
CA GLN A 248 12.26 23.15 4.86
C GLN A 248 12.80 24.38 4.10
N ASN A 249 12.69 24.41 2.78
CA ASN A 249 13.06 25.60 2.00
C ASN A 249 12.26 26.85 2.38
N CYS A 250 10.97 26.69 2.74
CA CYS A 250 10.20 27.82 3.28
C CYS A 250 10.79 28.30 4.61
N TYR A 251 11.14 27.39 5.54
CA TYR A 251 11.74 27.77 6.82
C TYR A 251 13.10 28.46 6.67
N ASP A 252 13.96 27.91 5.83
CA ASP A 252 15.34 28.36 5.69
C ASP A 252 15.44 29.66 4.88
N HIS A 253 14.59 29.85 3.87
CA HIS A 253 14.74 30.93 2.88
C HIS A 253 13.58 31.91 2.84
N ALA A 254 12.32 31.45 2.91
CA ALA A 254 11.18 32.33 2.75
C ALA A 254 11.03 33.34 3.90
N PHE A 255 11.47 32.98 5.11
CA PHE A 255 11.35 33.80 6.31
C PHE A 255 12.68 34.31 6.86
N GLU A 256 13.64 34.53 5.96
CA GLU A 256 14.91 35.16 6.34
C GLU A 256 14.67 36.59 6.82
N GLY A 257 15.16 36.91 8.03
CA GLY A 257 14.94 38.20 8.66
C GLY A 257 13.52 38.48 9.18
N ARG A 258 12.64 37.46 9.23
CA ARG A 258 11.28 37.56 9.80
C ARG A 258 11.11 36.62 11.00
N GLU A 259 10.37 37.07 12.02
CA GLU A 259 10.04 36.27 13.19
C GLU A 259 8.73 35.49 13.03
N HIS A 260 7.85 35.94 12.14
CA HIS A 260 6.53 35.35 11.90
C HIS A 260 6.34 35.04 10.41
N GLY A 261 5.60 33.97 10.11
CA GLY A 261 5.23 33.59 8.75
C GLY A 261 4.13 32.56 8.71
N ASN A 262 3.52 32.38 7.53
CA ASN A 262 2.48 31.40 7.31
C ASN A 262 2.83 30.53 6.12
N ILE A 263 2.64 29.21 6.28
CA ILE A 263 2.73 28.22 5.20
C ILE A 263 1.36 27.53 5.10
N LYS A 264 0.73 27.60 3.95
CA LYS A 264 -0.53 26.94 3.67
C LYS A 264 -0.28 25.75 2.74
N ILE A 265 -0.75 24.57 3.12
CA ILE A 265 -0.67 23.35 2.34
C ILE A 265 -2.08 22.91 1.97
N ALA A 266 -2.42 22.97 0.69
CA ALA A 266 -3.71 22.55 0.18
C ALA A 266 -3.57 21.20 -0.55
N VAL A 267 -4.36 20.21 -0.12
CA VAL A 267 -4.41 18.87 -0.70
C VAL A 267 -5.70 18.73 -1.49
N ASN A 268 -5.62 18.38 -2.79
CA ASN A 268 -6.78 18.27 -3.65
C ASN A 268 -6.76 16.96 -4.42
N LYS A 269 -7.96 16.43 -4.67
CA LYS A 269 -8.18 15.24 -5.47
C LYS A 269 -9.12 15.57 -6.61
N GLU A 270 -8.64 15.38 -7.83
CA GLU A 270 -9.45 15.50 -9.04
C GLU A 270 -9.53 14.13 -9.76
N ASN A 271 -10.39 14.02 -10.76
CA ASN A 271 -10.60 12.75 -11.44
C ASN A 271 -9.32 12.21 -12.10
N ASP A 272 -8.57 13.07 -12.76
CA ASP A 272 -7.39 12.70 -13.55
C ASP A 272 -6.06 12.87 -12.80
N TYR A 273 -6.03 13.70 -11.79
CA TYR A 273 -4.82 13.98 -11.01
C TYR A 273 -5.12 14.29 -9.55
N LYS A 274 -4.09 14.16 -8.73
CA LYS A 274 -4.02 14.57 -7.33
C LYS A 274 -3.04 15.71 -7.23
N SER A 275 -3.33 16.74 -6.46
CA SER A 275 -2.42 17.88 -6.33
C SER A 275 -2.18 18.29 -4.90
N ILE A 276 -0.97 18.79 -4.66
CA ILE A 276 -0.61 19.44 -3.41
C ILE A 276 -0.03 20.80 -3.77
N VAL A 277 -0.57 21.83 -3.13
CA VAL A 277 -0.14 23.22 -3.32
C VAL A 277 0.39 23.74 -2.00
N VAL A 278 1.63 24.20 -2.00
CA VAL A 278 2.27 24.89 -0.86
C VAL A 278 2.40 26.36 -1.18
N ILE A 279 1.94 27.21 -0.26
CA ILE A 279 2.02 28.67 -0.39
C ILE A 279 2.64 29.22 0.90
N ASP A 280 3.72 29.96 0.77
CA ASP A 280 4.26 30.80 1.85
C ASP A 280 4.00 32.29 1.59
N ASP A 281 3.99 33.08 2.66
CA ASP A 281 3.92 34.54 2.61
C ASP A 281 5.29 35.20 2.82
N GLY A 282 6.34 34.52 2.43
CA GLY A 282 7.72 34.93 2.61
C GLY A 282 8.19 36.02 1.66
N ILE A 283 9.52 36.14 1.55
CA ILE A 283 10.18 37.14 0.68
C ILE A 283 10.22 36.74 -0.81
N GLY A 284 9.89 35.45 -1.09
CA GLY A 284 10.03 34.86 -2.41
C GLY A 284 11.50 34.71 -2.87
N PHE A 285 11.68 34.18 -4.06
CA PHE A 285 13.01 34.05 -4.69
C PHE A 285 12.94 34.36 -6.18
N GLN A 286 14.08 34.78 -6.75
CA GLN A 286 14.23 34.92 -8.21
C GLN A 286 14.74 33.60 -8.77
N GLU A 287 14.16 33.09 -9.87
CA GLU A 287 14.54 31.82 -10.51
C GLU A 287 16.04 31.68 -10.83
N LYS A 288 16.76 32.80 -10.98
CA LYS A 288 18.21 32.81 -11.22
C LYS A 288 19.07 32.31 -10.04
N HIS A 289 18.48 32.13 -8.87
CA HIS A 289 19.19 31.70 -7.64
C HIS A 289 18.85 30.28 -7.21
N VAL A 290 18.08 29.52 -8.00
CA VAL A 290 17.90 28.09 -7.74
C VAL A 290 19.22 27.40 -8.07
N ASN A 291 19.99 27.09 -7.03
CA ASN A 291 21.19 26.26 -7.19
C ASN A 291 20.73 24.88 -7.66
N GLU A 292 20.81 24.62 -8.97
CA GLU A 292 20.44 23.33 -9.59
C GLU A 292 21.21 22.13 -8.99
N GLU A 293 22.31 22.40 -8.32
CA GLU A 293 23.20 21.40 -7.68
C GLU A 293 22.87 21.12 -6.21
N SER A 294 21.86 21.76 -5.60
CA SER A 294 21.51 21.46 -4.21
C SER A 294 20.89 20.07 -4.07
N LEU A 295 21.25 19.37 -3.00
CA LEU A 295 20.69 18.03 -2.71
C LEU A 295 19.16 18.08 -2.58
N GLY A 296 18.60 19.17 -2.05
CA GLY A 296 17.15 19.37 -1.93
C GLY A 296 16.46 19.44 -3.30
N THR A 297 17.00 20.26 -4.23
CA THR A 297 16.49 20.36 -5.60
C THR A 297 16.57 19.01 -6.31
N TYR A 298 17.69 18.31 -6.20
CA TYR A 298 17.86 16.97 -6.75
C TYR A 298 16.79 15.98 -6.22
N ILE A 299 16.52 15.96 -4.92
CA ILE A 299 15.48 15.13 -4.30
C ILE A 299 14.12 15.45 -4.92
N ILE A 300 13.73 16.74 -4.94
CA ILE A 300 12.44 17.17 -5.46
C ILE A 300 12.27 16.69 -6.91
N ASP A 301 13.20 17.02 -7.79
CA ASP A 301 13.08 16.74 -9.22
C ASP A 301 13.16 15.24 -9.52
N SER A 302 14.05 14.51 -8.82
CA SER A 302 14.21 13.07 -9.01
C SER A 302 12.95 12.31 -8.59
N TYR A 303 12.43 12.56 -7.39
CA TYR A 303 11.25 11.84 -6.89
C TYR A 303 9.97 12.20 -7.62
N ILE A 304 9.78 13.48 -8.00
CA ILE A 304 8.61 13.89 -8.79
C ILE A 304 8.61 13.21 -10.15
N LYS A 305 9.73 13.23 -10.88
CA LYS A 305 9.81 12.66 -12.23
C LYS A 305 9.85 11.14 -12.23
N GLN A 306 10.68 10.53 -11.37
CA GLN A 306 10.97 9.10 -11.45
C GLN A 306 9.96 8.24 -10.69
N VAL A 307 9.50 8.65 -9.50
CA VAL A 307 8.64 7.85 -8.63
C VAL A 307 7.18 8.28 -8.74
N LEU A 308 6.91 9.57 -8.57
CA LEU A 308 5.55 10.10 -8.60
C LEU A 308 4.98 10.22 -10.02
N LYS A 309 5.83 10.23 -11.05
CA LYS A 309 5.46 10.45 -12.45
C LYS A 309 4.62 11.72 -12.63
N GLY A 310 4.92 12.71 -11.82
CA GLY A 310 4.17 13.96 -11.71
C GLY A 310 4.91 15.15 -12.31
N ASN A 311 4.35 16.33 -12.07
CA ASN A 311 4.93 17.62 -12.46
C ASN A 311 4.95 18.56 -11.27
N ILE A 312 5.90 19.51 -11.28
CA ILE A 312 6.03 20.59 -10.32
C ILE A 312 6.09 21.93 -11.02
N GLU A 313 5.30 22.88 -10.55
CA GLU A 313 5.30 24.27 -11.01
C GLU A 313 5.67 25.16 -9.82
N ARG A 314 6.52 26.15 -10.05
CA ARG A 314 6.99 27.11 -9.05
C ARG A 314 6.64 28.51 -9.54
N ASP A 315 5.97 29.28 -8.71
CA ASP A 315 5.64 30.69 -8.94
C ASP A 315 6.06 31.47 -7.69
N SER A 316 6.97 32.41 -7.85
CA SER A 316 7.55 33.16 -6.73
C SER A 316 7.67 34.64 -7.06
N ASN A 317 7.31 35.47 -6.08
CA ASN A 317 7.38 36.93 -6.18
C ASN A 317 7.62 37.52 -4.78
N GLU A 318 7.72 38.85 -4.70
CA GLU A 318 7.98 39.58 -3.45
C GLU A 318 6.92 39.36 -2.33
N ARG A 319 5.81 38.67 -2.62
CA ARG A 319 4.73 38.35 -1.66
C ARG A 319 4.73 36.90 -1.19
N GLY A 320 5.75 36.12 -1.61
CA GLY A 320 5.91 34.70 -1.26
C GLY A 320 6.05 33.77 -2.44
N THR A 321 6.01 32.47 -2.15
CA THR A 321 6.18 31.43 -3.13
C THR A 321 4.98 30.48 -3.14
N LYS A 322 4.58 30.05 -4.34
CA LYS A 322 3.59 29.01 -4.57
C LYS A 322 4.26 27.85 -5.32
N ILE A 323 4.23 26.68 -4.72
CA ILE A 323 4.69 25.43 -5.32
C ILE A 323 3.49 24.52 -5.54
N SER A 324 3.27 24.09 -6.78
CA SER A 324 2.16 23.20 -7.14
C SER A 324 2.71 21.88 -7.67
N ILE A 325 2.39 20.78 -6.98
CA ILE A 325 2.78 19.41 -7.35
C ILE A 325 1.53 18.68 -7.86
N LYS A 326 1.61 18.13 -9.08
CA LYS A 326 0.53 17.34 -9.69
C LYS A 326 0.99 15.91 -9.90
N ILE A 327 0.20 14.93 -9.47
CA ILE A 327 0.49 13.50 -9.57
C ILE A 327 -0.66 12.83 -10.31
N PRO A 328 -0.43 11.96 -11.33
CA PRO A 328 -1.49 11.24 -12.01
C PRO A 328 -2.34 10.39 -11.06
N SER A 329 -3.65 10.37 -11.25
CA SER A 329 -4.57 9.54 -10.45
C SER A 329 -4.46 8.04 -10.76
N THR A 330 -3.97 7.67 -11.96
CA THR A 330 -3.71 6.29 -12.37
C THR A 330 -2.53 5.69 -11.58
N ASN A 331 -2.76 4.49 -11.08
CA ASN A 331 -1.77 3.66 -10.35
C ASN A 331 -0.57 3.28 -11.21
#